data_5be418ecf5f37e1a7695152c221617c3
#
_entry.id   5be418ecf5f37e1a7695152c221617c3
#
_cell.length_a   1.000
_cell.length_b   1.000
_cell.length_c   1.000
_cell.angle_alpha   90.00
_cell.angle_beta   90.00
_cell.angle_gamma   90.00
#
_symmetry.space_group_name_H-M   'P 1'
#
loop_
_entity.id
_entity.type
_entity.pdbx_description
1 polymer ?
#
loop_
_entity_poly.entity_id
_entity_poly.type
_entity_poly.pdbx_seq_one_letter_code
_entity_poly.pdbx_strand_id
1 'polypeptide(L)'
;TGVGKTLSTVFPAVQAVGQELGDKIFYLTAKTITRTVAEEAFSLLKKQGLHYKVLTLTAKEKICFCEEPDCNPEKCPYAKGHFDRVNDAVYELLTSYEENSANYSRERIMEQAEKWKVCPFEMALDVSLWSDAIICDYNYVFDPQAKLKRFFAEGVKGDYLFLIDEAHNLVERGREMYSATLYKEDFLEVKRFLKPFSRKAVAALERGNKYLLEWKRECGEYT
;
A
#
# COMPACT_ATOMS: atom_id res chain seq x y z
N THR A 1 -2.73 -6.98 -25.58
CA THR A 1 -4.03 -7.68 -25.40
C THR A 1 -4.60 -7.54 -23.99
N GLY A 2 -3.84 -7.05 -22.98
CA GLY A 2 -4.30 -6.81 -21.61
C GLY A 2 -5.30 -5.64 -21.50
N VAL A 3 -5.08 -4.55 -22.22
CA VAL A 3 -5.86 -3.31 -22.15
C VAL A 3 -7.35 -3.55 -22.42
N GLY A 4 -7.71 -4.44 -23.37
CA GLY A 4 -9.11 -4.72 -23.70
C GLY A 4 -9.89 -5.33 -22.53
N LYS A 5 -9.33 -6.29 -21.81
CA LYS A 5 -9.95 -6.88 -20.62
C LYS A 5 -10.07 -5.87 -19.48
N THR A 6 -9.02 -5.10 -19.23
CA THR A 6 -9.00 -4.07 -18.19
C THR A 6 -10.02 -2.98 -18.50
N LEU A 7 -10.07 -2.50 -19.74
CA LEU A 7 -11.05 -1.48 -20.15
C LEU A 7 -12.50 -1.97 -19.99
N SER A 8 -12.78 -3.25 -20.29
CA SER A 8 -14.13 -3.83 -20.14
C SER A 8 -14.61 -3.92 -18.69
N THR A 9 -13.72 -3.82 -17.72
CA THR A 9 -14.07 -3.77 -16.28
C THR A 9 -14.00 -2.34 -15.72
N VAL A 10 -13.01 -1.55 -16.14
CA VAL A 10 -12.84 -0.16 -15.68
C VAL A 10 -13.99 0.73 -16.18
N PHE A 11 -14.40 0.60 -17.44
CA PHE A 11 -15.43 1.46 -18.02
C PHE A 11 -16.78 1.36 -17.28
N PRO A 12 -17.38 0.17 -17.06
CA PRO A 12 -18.62 0.09 -16.29
C PRO A 12 -18.46 0.51 -14.83
N ALA A 13 -17.28 0.32 -14.21
CA ALA A 13 -17.02 0.80 -12.85
C ALA A 13 -17.02 2.34 -12.79
N VAL A 14 -16.40 3.02 -13.78
CA VAL A 14 -16.42 4.47 -13.90
C VAL A 14 -17.88 4.98 -14.12
N GLN A 15 -18.65 4.29 -14.96
CA GLN A 15 -20.07 4.62 -15.15
C GLN A 15 -20.88 4.47 -13.85
N ALA A 16 -20.62 3.41 -13.07
CA ALA A 16 -21.30 3.18 -11.80
C ALA A 16 -21.02 4.31 -10.80
N VAL A 17 -19.76 4.76 -10.69
CA VAL A 17 -19.43 5.93 -9.85
C VAL A 17 -20.10 7.21 -10.37
N GLY A 18 -20.11 7.43 -11.68
CA GLY A 18 -20.83 8.56 -12.28
C GLY A 18 -22.35 8.53 -12.09
N GLN A 19 -22.92 7.38 -11.78
CA GLN A 19 -24.34 7.17 -11.43
C GLN A 19 -24.58 7.13 -9.91
N GLU A 20 -23.60 7.52 -9.11
CA GLU A 20 -23.66 7.52 -7.64
C GLU A 20 -23.93 6.12 -7.01
N LEU A 21 -23.56 5.05 -7.73
CA LEU A 21 -23.65 3.66 -7.25
C LEU A 21 -22.40 3.23 -6.45
N GLY A 22 -21.47 4.13 -6.26
CA GLY A 22 -20.27 3.95 -5.44
C GLY A 22 -19.45 5.23 -5.42
N ASP A 23 -18.61 5.37 -4.39
CA ASP A 23 -17.84 6.59 -4.14
C ASP A 23 -16.49 6.61 -4.87
N LYS A 24 -15.87 5.44 -5.00
CA LYS A 24 -14.46 5.32 -5.41
C LYS A 24 -14.15 3.93 -5.95
N ILE A 25 -13.20 3.85 -6.89
CA ILE A 25 -12.69 2.59 -7.43
C ILE A 25 -11.35 2.24 -6.79
N PHE A 26 -11.20 1.02 -6.30
CA PHE A 26 -9.92 0.40 -5.97
C PHE A 26 -9.58 -0.65 -7.02
N TYR A 27 -8.56 -0.39 -7.84
CA TYR A 27 -8.02 -1.34 -8.80
C TYR A 27 -6.83 -2.05 -8.17
N LEU A 28 -7.00 -3.34 -7.89
CA LEU A 28 -6.05 -4.13 -7.10
C LEU A 28 -5.21 -5.03 -7.99
N THR A 29 -3.89 -4.93 -7.87
CA THR A 29 -2.95 -5.73 -8.64
C THR A 29 -1.65 -5.97 -7.90
N ALA A 30 -1.06 -7.16 -8.03
CA ALA A 30 0.22 -7.50 -7.42
C ALA A 30 1.44 -7.18 -8.31
N LYS A 31 1.25 -6.93 -9.61
CA LYS A 31 2.35 -6.81 -10.59
C LYS A 31 2.45 -5.40 -11.16
N THR A 32 3.69 -4.93 -11.34
CA THR A 32 3.96 -3.61 -11.94
C THR A 32 3.39 -3.51 -13.37
N ILE A 33 3.52 -4.57 -14.19
CA ILE A 33 3.02 -4.59 -15.57
C ILE A 33 1.49 -4.37 -15.61
N THR A 34 0.75 -5.00 -14.71
CA THR A 34 -0.71 -4.86 -14.68
C THR A 34 -1.16 -3.50 -14.15
N ARG A 35 -0.32 -2.82 -13.35
CA ARG A 35 -0.53 -1.39 -12.99
C ARG A 35 -0.50 -0.50 -14.22
N THR A 36 0.51 -0.65 -15.07
CA THR A 36 0.64 0.12 -16.32
C THR A 36 -0.58 -0.09 -17.22
N VAL A 37 -1.09 -1.32 -17.33
CA VAL A 37 -2.29 -1.62 -18.13
C VAL A 37 -3.53 -0.93 -17.55
N ALA A 38 -3.67 -0.85 -16.22
CA ALA A 38 -4.75 -0.11 -15.58
C ALA A 38 -4.62 1.40 -15.82
N GLU A 39 -3.42 1.96 -15.67
CA GLU A 39 -3.15 3.38 -15.99
C GLU A 39 -3.47 3.72 -17.44
N GLU A 40 -3.10 2.84 -18.38
CA GLU A 40 -3.43 2.99 -19.80
C GLU A 40 -4.93 2.96 -20.05
N ALA A 41 -5.69 2.07 -19.38
CA ALA A 41 -7.13 2.00 -19.52
C ALA A 41 -7.81 3.29 -19.06
N PHE A 42 -7.44 3.84 -17.91
CA PHE A 42 -7.95 5.14 -17.46
C PHE A 42 -7.51 6.28 -18.40
N SER A 43 -6.27 6.24 -18.89
CA SER A 43 -5.75 7.25 -19.82
C SER A 43 -6.51 7.25 -21.16
N LEU A 44 -6.93 6.07 -21.66
CA LEU A 44 -7.77 5.97 -22.84
C LEU A 44 -9.14 6.61 -22.63
N LEU A 45 -9.78 6.37 -21.48
CA LEU A 45 -11.06 7.00 -21.15
C LEU A 45 -10.93 8.53 -21.03
N LYS A 46 -9.82 9.02 -20.46
CA LYS A 46 -9.57 10.46 -20.36
C LYS A 46 -9.40 11.12 -21.74
N LYS A 47 -8.73 10.46 -22.68
CA LYS A 47 -8.65 10.94 -24.08
C LYS A 47 -10.02 11.05 -24.75
N GLN A 48 -11.03 10.37 -24.21
CA GLN A 48 -12.41 10.45 -24.67
C GLN A 48 -13.27 11.41 -23.82
N GLY A 49 -12.64 12.25 -22.99
CA GLY A 49 -13.32 13.29 -22.22
C GLY A 49 -13.67 12.92 -20.77
N LEU A 50 -13.18 11.80 -20.25
CA LEU A 50 -13.38 11.46 -18.83
C LEU A 50 -12.56 12.39 -17.94
N HIS A 51 -13.22 13.09 -17.03
CA HIS A 51 -12.58 13.86 -15.95
C HIS A 51 -12.54 13.02 -14.68
N TYR A 52 -11.39 12.43 -14.38
CA TYR A 52 -11.24 11.44 -13.30
C TYR A 52 -9.83 11.51 -12.69
N LYS A 53 -9.74 11.59 -11.37
CA LYS A 53 -8.48 11.63 -10.63
C LYS A 53 -8.04 10.21 -10.30
N VAL A 54 -6.94 9.76 -10.87
CA VAL A 54 -6.43 8.40 -10.71
C VAL A 54 -5.07 8.43 -10.03
N LEU A 55 -4.96 7.80 -8.87
CA LEU A 55 -3.70 7.64 -8.15
C LEU A 55 -3.14 6.25 -8.34
N THR A 56 -1.86 6.14 -8.68
CA THR A 56 -1.09 4.90 -8.57
C THR A 56 -0.30 4.90 -7.27
N LEU A 57 -0.79 4.18 -6.28
CA LEU A 57 -0.14 4.10 -4.97
C LEU A 57 1.05 3.15 -5.03
N THR A 58 2.22 3.69 -4.74
CA THR A 58 3.50 2.97 -4.74
C THR A 58 3.94 2.67 -3.32
N ALA A 59 4.48 1.47 -3.09
CA ALA A 59 4.98 1.05 -1.78
C ALA A 59 6.10 1.97 -1.27
N LYS A 60 6.15 2.18 0.05
CA LYS A 60 7.04 3.13 0.70
C LYS A 60 8.51 2.91 0.33
N GLU A 61 8.96 1.65 0.31
CA GLU A 61 10.32 1.26 -0.03
C GLU A 61 10.71 1.59 -1.48
N LYS A 62 9.71 1.73 -2.36
CA LYS A 62 9.92 2.02 -3.80
C LYS A 62 9.80 3.50 -4.14
N ILE A 63 9.21 4.31 -3.27
CA ILE A 63 8.98 5.74 -3.50
C ILE A 63 9.79 6.63 -2.56
N CYS A 64 10.37 6.08 -1.49
CA CYS A 64 11.19 6.82 -0.54
C CYS A 64 12.44 7.39 -1.22
N PHE A 65 12.80 8.62 -0.91
CA PHE A 65 14.03 9.26 -1.39
C PHE A 65 15.27 8.83 -0.60
N CYS A 66 15.09 8.25 0.60
CA CYS A 66 16.18 7.79 1.45
C CYS A 66 16.52 6.32 1.13
N GLU A 67 17.79 6.00 0.97
CA GLU A 67 18.26 4.62 0.75
C GLU A 67 17.89 3.71 1.94
N GLU A 68 18.07 4.22 3.16
CA GLU A 68 17.64 3.57 4.40
C GLU A 68 16.49 4.38 5.01
N PRO A 69 15.23 3.91 4.92
CA PRO A 69 14.09 4.64 5.44
C PRO A 69 14.08 4.70 6.97
N ASP A 70 14.54 5.81 7.53
CA ASP A 70 14.34 6.16 8.94
C ASP A 70 13.46 7.40 9.01
N CYS A 71 12.19 7.22 9.35
CA CYS A 71 11.18 8.27 9.33
C CYS A 71 11.22 9.21 10.55
N ASN A 72 12.32 9.19 11.31
CA ASN A 72 12.56 10.16 12.36
C ASN A 72 12.80 11.55 11.73
N PRO A 73 12.05 12.61 12.13
CA PRO A 73 12.24 13.98 11.62
C PRO A 73 13.64 14.57 11.84
N GLU A 74 14.42 14.04 12.77
CA GLU A 74 15.81 14.44 12.98
C GLU A 74 16.76 13.89 11.91
N LYS A 75 16.39 12.78 11.27
CA LYS A 75 17.19 12.07 10.28
C LYS A 75 16.66 12.18 8.86
N CYS A 76 15.35 12.22 8.69
CA CYS A 76 14.71 12.32 7.38
C CYS A 76 14.33 13.77 7.05
N PRO A 77 14.94 14.39 6.03
CA PRO A 77 14.64 15.77 5.65
C PRO A 77 13.21 15.93 5.11
N TYR A 78 12.61 14.87 4.60
CA TYR A 78 11.24 14.86 4.08
C TYR A 78 10.19 14.61 5.16
N ALA A 79 10.56 14.05 6.31
CA ALA A 79 9.70 13.93 7.48
C ALA A 79 9.71 15.22 8.31
N LYS A 80 10.85 15.92 8.34
CA LYS A 80 11.00 17.19 9.06
C LYS A 80 10.13 18.28 8.45
N GLY A 81 9.14 18.77 9.19
CA GLY A 81 8.21 19.82 8.73
C GLY A 81 7.26 19.34 7.62
N HIS A 82 7.05 18.01 7.49
CA HIS A 82 6.14 17.43 6.52
C HIS A 82 4.73 18.00 6.66
N PHE A 83 4.19 17.97 7.87
CA PHE A 83 2.83 18.43 8.16
C PHE A 83 2.60 19.92 7.94
N ASP A 84 3.66 20.72 7.95
CA ASP A 84 3.57 22.17 7.69
C ASP A 84 3.39 22.47 6.19
N ARG A 85 3.78 21.55 5.31
CA ARG A 85 3.85 21.77 3.85
C ARG A 85 2.98 20.82 3.03
N VAL A 86 2.60 19.66 3.56
CA VAL A 86 1.92 18.62 2.77
C VAL A 86 0.57 19.08 2.23
N ASN A 87 -0.18 19.88 3.00
CA ASN A 87 -1.49 20.38 2.57
C ASN A 87 -1.37 21.27 1.33
N ASP A 88 -0.39 22.18 1.32
CA ASP A 88 -0.14 23.08 0.19
C ASP A 88 0.38 22.28 -1.02
N ALA A 89 1.25 21.28 -0.79
CA ALA A 89 1.74 20.38 -1.84
C ALA A 89 0.62 19.60 -2.51
N VAL A 90 -0.29 19.04 -1.71
CA VAL A 90 -1.47 18.31 -2.20
C VAL A 90 -2.42 19.26 -2.93
N TYR A 91 -2.72 20.42 -2.35
CA TYR A 91 -3.58 21.41 -2.97
C TYR A 91 -3.06 21.86 -4.32
N GLU A 92 -1.78 22.21 -4.42
CA GLU A 92 -1.16 22.59 -5.69
C GLU A 92 -1.24 21.44 -6.71
N LEU A 93 -0.94 20.20 -6.30
CA LEU A 93 -1.02 19.04 -7.18
C LEU A 93 -2.44 18.82 -7.73
N LEU A 94 -3.45 18.99 -6.88
CA LEU A 94 -4.85 18.78 -7.25
C LEU A 94 -5.43 19.90 -8.12
N THR A 95 -4.89 21.13 -7.98
CA THR A 95 -5.37 22.34 -8.69
C THR A 95 -4.55 22.69 -9.93
N SER A 96 -3.36 22.10 -10.10
CA SER A 96 -2.55 22.26 -11.30
C SER A 96 -3.18 21.54 -12.50
N TYR A 97 -4.13 22.25 -13.12
CA TYR A 97 -4.97 21.72 -14.20
C TYR A 97 -4.26 21.92 -15.55
N GLU A 98 -3.45 20.95 -15.95
CA GLU A 98 -3.13 20.73 -17.37
C GLU A 98 -4.04 19.62 -17.89
N GLU A 99 -4.49 19.71 -19.14
CA GLU A 99 -5.51 18.83 -19.76
C GLU A 99 -5.26 17.32 -19.70
N ASN A 100 -4.06 16.88 -19.30
CA ASN A 100 -3.66 15.49 -19.13
C ASN A 100 -3.33 15.10 -17.67
N SER A 101 -3.61 15.94 -16.70
CA SER A 101 -2.96 15.91 -15.41
C SER A 101 -3.65 15.13 -14.30
N ALA A 102 -4.75 14.46 -14.55
CA ALA A 102 -5.46 13.73 -13.51
C ALA A 102 -4.93 12.30 -13.22
N ASN A 103 -3.73 11.95 -13.72
CA ASN A 103 -3.02 10.74 -13.31
C ASN A 103 -1.89 11.12 -12.36
N TYR A 104 -2.06 10.75 -11.10
CA TYR A 104 -1.04 10.89 -10.07
C TYR A 104 -0.18 9.62 -10.06
N SER A 105 0.72 9.53 -11.08
CA SER A 105 1.69 8.44 -11.19
C SER A 105 2.77 8.57 -10.10
N ARG A 106 3.58 7.52 -9.95
CA ARG A 106 4.73 7.53 -9.05
C ARG A 106 5.65 8.72 -9.31
N GLU A 107 5.99 8.98 -10.57
CA GLU A 107 6.90 10.03 -10.99
C GLU A 107 6.34 11.40 -10.62
N ARG A 108 5.07 11.64 -10.89
CA ARG A 108 4.41 12.90 -10.56
C ARG A 108 4.32 13.16 -9.06
N ILE A 109 4.01 12.12 -8.27
CA ILE A 109 4.03 12.21 -6.80
C ILE A 109 5.44 12.52 -6.31
N MET A 110 6.47 11.87 -6.85
CA MET A 110 7.86 12.12 -6.47
C MET A 110 8.30 13.54 -6.82
N GLU A 111 8.00 14.02 -8.02
CA GLU A 111 8.32 15.39 -8.47
C GLU A 111 7.70 16.44 -7.55
N GLN A 112 6.42 16.33 -7.24
CA GLN A 112 5.72 17.23 -6.35
C GLN A 112 6.26 17.17 -4.92
N ALA A 113 6.51 15.96 -4.41
CA ALA A 113 7.07 15.76 -3.08
C ALA A 113 8.49 16.32 -2.93
N GLU A 114 9.33 16.18 -3.97
CA GLU A 114 10.67 16.76 -4.00
C GLU A 114 10.61 18.31 -4.02
N LYS A 115 9.73 18.88 -4.84
CA LYS A 115 9.51 20.34 -4.91
C LYS A 115 9.16 20.91 -3.53
N TRP A 116 8.28 20.26 -2.79
CA TRP A 116 7.79 20.71 -1.50
C TRP A 116 8.58 20.16 -0.31
N LYS A 117 9.59 19.31 -0.54
CA LYS A 117 10.36 18.65 0.52
C LYS A 117 9.47 17.94 1.54
N VAL A 118 8.51 17.17 1.06
CA VAL A 118 7.60 16.33 1.83
C VAL A 118 7.81 14.85 1.54
N CYS A 119 7.37 13.97 2.44
CA CYS A 119 7.45 12.53 2.21
C CYS A 119 6.53 12.13 1.04
N PRO A 120 7.04 11.53 -0.05
CA PRO A 120 6.22 11.18 -1.21
C PRO A 120 5.17 10.11 -0.89
N PHE A 121 5.48 9.18 0.02
CA PHE A 121 4.54 8.14 0.42
C PHE A 121 3.36 8.72 1.22
N GLU A 122 3.64 9.52 2.25
CA GLU A 122 2.58 10.15 3.06
C GLU A 122 1.74 11.13 2.21
N MET A 123 2.38 11.91 1.33
CA MET A 123 1.66 12.79 0.39
C MET A 123 0.75 11.98 -0.55
N ALA A 124 1.20 10.83 -1.06
CA ALA A 124 0.35 9.96 -1.89
C ALA A 124 -0.86 9.43 -1.11
N LEU A 125 -0.69 9.12 0.19
CA LEU A 125 -1.82 8.75 1.05
C LEU A 125 -2.83 9.90 1.22
N ASP A 126 -2.38 11.14 1.30
CA ASP A 126 -3.27 12.31 1.36
C ASP A 126 -3.98 12.54 0.02
N VAL A 127 -3.27 12.44 -1.11
CA VAL A 127 -3.84 12.51 -2.46
C VAL A 127 -4.90 11.42 -2.68
N SER A 128 -4.76 10.24 -2.06
CA SER A 128 -5.72 9.14 -2.19
C SER A 128 -7.14 9.49 -1.73
N LEU A 129 -7.27 10.41 -0.76
CA LEU A 129 -8.56 10.88 -0.27
C LEU A 129 -9.34 11.65 -1.36
N TRP A 130 -8.63 12.35 -2.24
CA TRP A 130 -9.18 13.19 -3.30
C TRP A 130 -9.25 12.49 -4.66
N SER A 131 -8.75 11.28 -4.76
CA SER A 131 -8.73 10.51 -5.99
C SER A 131 -10.03 9.72 -6.17
N ASP A 132 -10.53 9.66 -7.41
CA ASP A 132 -11.73 8.90 -7.77
C ASP A 132 -11.41 7.41 -7.97
N ALA A 133 -10.17 7.10 -8.38
CA ALA A 133 -9.66 5.73 -8.46
C ALA A 133 -8.26 5.62 -7.85
N ILE A 134 -8.00 4.49 -7.19
CA ILE A 134 -6.71 4.14 -6.62
C ILE A 134 -6.27 2.80 -7.19
N ILE A 135 -5.15 2.80 -7.92
CA ILE A 135 -4.46 1.60 -8.40
C ILE A 135 -3.41 1.24 -7.35
N CYS A 136 -3.54 0.08 -6.72
CA CYS A 136 -2.65 -0.33 -5.63
C CYS A 136 -2.47 -1.84 -5.53
N ASP A 137 -1.53 -2.28 -4.67
CA ASP A 137 -1.37 -3.69 -4.32
C ASP A 137 -2.52 -4.19 -3.43
N TYR A 138 -2.81 -5.49 -3.47
CA TYR A 138 -3.81 -6.16 -2.62
C TYR A 138 -3.60 -5.89 -1.13
N ASN A 139 -2.34 -5.73 -0.70
CA ASN A 139 -2.00 -5.49 0.70
C ASN A 139 -2.66 -4.23 1.24
N TYR A 140 -2.84 -3.20 0.41
CA TYR A 140 -3.47 -1.95 0.82
C TYR A 140 -4.97 -2.06 1.15
N VAL A 141 -5.60 -3.18 0.79
CA VAL A 141 -7.00 -3.47 1.13
C VAL A 141 -7.12 -4.61 2.13
N PHE A 142 -6.37 -5.69 1.94
CA PHE A 142 -6.61 -6.95 2.64
C PHE A 142 -5.63 -7.25 3.78
N ASP A 143 -4.41 -6.69 3.76
CA ASP A 143 -3.42 -6.96 4.80
C ASP A 143 -3.78 -6.23 6.11
N PRO A 144 -3.88 -6.93 7.25
CA PRO A 144 -4.21 -6.33 8.53
C PRO A 144 -3.27 -5.20 8.96
N GLN A 145 -1.99 -5.26 8.55
CA GLN A 145 -0.97 -4.29 8.93
C GLN A 145 -0.82 -3.16 7.92
N ALA A 146 -0.89 -3.48 6.61
CA ALA A 146 -0.63 -2.55 5.52
C ALA A 146 -1.89 -1.85 4.98
N LYS A 147 -3.10 -2.34 5.31
CA LYS A 147 -4.35 -1.78 4.79
C LYS A 147 -4.48 -0.28 5.02
N LEU A 148 -5.04 0.40 4.05
CA LEU A 148 -5.29 1.85 4.10
C LEU A 148 -6.33 2.18 5.18
N LYS A 149 -5.88 2.48 6.39
CA LYS A 149 -6.74 2.79 7.54
C LYS A 149 -7.67 3.97 7.29
N ARG A 150 -7.29 4.89 6.37
CA ARG A 150 -8.12 6.02 5.94
C ARG A 150 -9.45 5.59 5.32
N PHE A 151 -9.50 4.39 4.73
CA PHE A 151 -10.67 3.82 4.05
C PHE A 151 -11.22 2.57 4.76
N PHE A 152 -10.37 1.80 5.44
CA PHE A 152 -10.68 0.46 5.94
C PHE A 152 -10.47 0.30 7.44
N ALA A 153 -10.33 1.40 8.21
CA ALA A 153 -10.34 1.32 9.66
C ALA A 153 -11.75 0.98 10.19
N GLU A 154 -11.79 0.44 11.40
CA GLU A 154 -13.06 0.19 12.07
C GLU A 154 -13.87 1.49 12.22
N GLY A 155 -15.14 1.44 11.86
CA GLY A 155 -16.04 2.60 11.88
C GLY A 155 -15.98 3.51 10.64
N VAL A 156 -14.99 3.35 9.74
CA VAL A 156 -14.96 4.04 8.45
C VAL A 156 -15.86 3.29 7.47
N LYS A 157 -16.75 4.03 6.80
CA LYS A 157 -17.66 3.50 5.79
C LYS A 157 -17.47 4.24 4.48
N GLY A 158 -17.66 3.55 3.37
CA GLY A 158 -17.68 4.10 2.02
C GLY A 158 -18.14 3.02 1.05
N ASP A 159 -18.79 3.43 -0.01
CA ASP A 159 -19.30 2.53 -1.04
C ASP A 159 -18.25 2.41 -2.15
N TYR A 160 -17.31 1.46 -1.97
CA TYR A 160 -16.16 1.29 -2.87
C TYR A 160 -16.38 0.15 -3.85
N LEU A 161 -15.99 0.37 -5.11
CA LEU A 161 -15.92 -0.67 -6.13
C LEU A 161 -14.51 -1.26 -6.18
N PHE A 162 -14.42 -2.58 -6.06
CA PHE A 162 -13.14 -3.30 -6.12
C PHE A 162 -13.00 -4.04 -7.45
N LEU A 163 -12.01 -3.65 -8.24
CA LEU A 163 -11.58 -4.34 -9.45
C LEU A 163 -10.30 -5.13 -9.11
N ILE A 164 -10.41 -6.45 -9.09
CA ILE A 164 -9.32 -7.31 -8.62
C ILE A 164 -8.73 -8.05 -9.81
N ASP A 165 -7.55 -7.64 -10.23
CA ASP A 165 -6.82 -8.30 -11.30
C ASP A 165 -6.17 -9.57 -10.79
N GLU A 166 -6.18 -10.65 -11.60
CA GLU A 166 -5.61 -11.95 -11.23
C GLU A 166 -6.09 -12.46 -9.85
N ALA A 167 -7.40 -12.36 -9.60
CA ALA A 167 -8.03 -12.66 -8.30
C ALA A 167 -7.72 -14.07 -7.76
N HIS A 168 -7.31 -15.03 -8.62
CA HIS A 168 -6.89 -16.35 -8.20
C HIS A 168 -5.66 -16.32 -7.26
N ASN A 169 -4.84 -15.27 -7.31
CA ASN A 169 -3.71 -15.10 -6.41
C ASN A 169 -4.12 -14.73 -4.97
N LEU A 170 -5.37 -14.31 -4.74
CA LEU A 170 -5.81 -13.86 -3.41
C LEU A 170 -5.78 -14.96 -2.36
N VAL A 171 -5.95 -16.22 -2.74
CA VAL A 171 -5.93 -17.35 -1.79
C VAL A 171 -4.55 -17.48 -1.15
N GLU A 172 -3.50 -17.50 -1.97
CA GLU A 172 -2.12 -17.60 -1.47
C GLU A 172 -1.70 -16.32 -0.77
N ARG A 173 -2.00 -15.16 -1.35
CA ARG A 173 -1.71 -13.86 -0.75
C ARG A 173 -2.42 -13.67 0.60
N GLY A 174 -3.67 -14.13 0.72
CA GLY A 174 -4.39 -14.11 1.99
C GLY A 174 -3.74 -15.01 3.04
N ARG A 175 -3.27 -16.20 2.65
CA ARG A 175 -2.50 -17.05 3.57
C ARG A 175 -1.23 -16.35 4.06
N GLU A 176 -0.45 -15.73 3.17
CA GLU A 176 0.75 -14.98 3.53
C GLU A 176 0.43 -13.81 4.48
N MET A 177 -0.58 -13.00 4.16
CA MET A 177 -0.98 -11.82 4.97
C MET A 177 -1.41 -12.19 6.40
N TYR A 178 -2.00 -13.37 6.58
CA TYR A 178 -2.51 -13.84 7.87
C TYR A 178 -1.64 -14.94 8.50
N SER A 179 -0.43 -15.16 7.98
CA SER A 179 0.53 -16.11 8.52
C SER A 179 1.73 -15.39 9.13
N ALA A 180 2.29 -16.01 10.15
CA ALA A 180 3.55 -15.58 10.75
C ALA A 180 4.45 -16.80 10.95
N THR A 181 5.75 -16.61 10.73
CA THR A 181 6.74 -17.66 10.88
C THR A 181 7.64 -17.36 12.07
N LEU A 182 7.85 -18.33 12.93
CA LEU A 182 8.78 -18.27 14.04
C LEU A 182 9.86 -19.35 13.85
N TYR A 183 11.10 -18.91 13.79
CA TYR A 183 12.23 -19.83 13.70
C TYR A 183 12.80 -20.10 15.11
N LYS A 184 12.92 -21.36 15.44
CA LYS A 184 13.50 -21.78 16.72
C LYS A 184 14.95 -21.29 16.88
N GLU A 185 15.68 -21.24 15.78
CA GLU A 185 17.07 -20.79 15.70
C GLU A 185 17.22 -19.35 16.18
N ASP A 186 16.26 -18.48 15.86
CA ASP A 186 16.25 -17.07 16.30
C ASP A 186 16.18 -16.97 17.82
N PHE A 187 15.38 -17.82 18.47
CA PHE A 187 15.33 -17.87 19.94
C PHE A 187 16.68 -18.21 20.58
N LEU A 188 17.44 -19.10 19.94
CA LEU A 188 18.77 -19.51 20.42
C LEU A 188 19.81 -18.42 20.19
N GLU A 189 19.76 -17.72 19.08
CA GLU A 189 20.64 -16.63 18.73
C GLU A 189 20.42 -15.44 19.67
N VAL A 190 19.19 -14.96 19.77
CA VAL A 190 18.81 -13.85 20.66
C VAL A 190 19.11 -14.19 22.12
N LYS A 191 18.93 -15.46 22.55
CA LYS A 191 19.33 -15.91 23.88
C LYS A 191 20.81 -15.74 24.12
N ARG A 192 21.68 -16.12 23.14
CA ARG A 192 23.13 -15.95 23.26
C ARG A 192 23.52 -14.49 23.40
N PHE A 193 22.89 -13.63 22.58
CA PHE A 193 23.11 -12.18 22.62
C PHE A 193 22.68 -11.56 23.95
N LEU A 194 21.51 -11.93 24.48
CA LEU A 194 20.95 -11.33 25.71
C LEU A 194 21.52 -11.91 27.01
N LYS A 195 22.29 -13.00 26.94
CA LYS A 195 22.84 -13.67 28.13
C LYS A 195 23.62 -12.73 29.07
N PRO A 196 24.49 -11.79 28.61
CA PRO A 196 25.16 -10.85 29.48
C PRO A 196 24.28 -9.70 30.01
N PHE A 197 23.12 -9.44 29.39
CA PHE A 197 22.33 -8.25 29.66
C PHE A 197 21.10 -8.51 30.53
N SER A 198 20.39 -9.65 30.35
CA SER A 198 19.12 -9.89 31.03
C SER A 198 18.83 -11.37 31.30
N ARG A 199 18.98 -11.80 32.55
CA ARG A 199 18.58 -13.15 32.99
C ARG A 199 17.08 -13.43 32.77
N LYS A 200 16.21 -12.41 32.95
CA LYS A 200 14.76 -12.52 32.78
C LYS A 200 14.39 -12.79 31.32
N ALA A 201 15.02 -12.07 30.38
CA ALA A 201 14.79 -12.28 28.96
C ALA A 201 15.29 -13.67 28.50
N VAL A 202 16.46 -14.09 28.96
CA VAL A 202 17.00 -15.43 28.69
C VAL A 202 16.04 -16.52 29.15
N ALA A 203 15.52 -16.44 30.37
CA ALA A 203 14.54 -17.41 30.90
C ALA A 203 13.24 -17.42 30.09
N ALA A 204 12.77 -16.27 29.59
CA ALA A 204 11.60 -16.19 28.71
C ALA A 204 11.85 -16.89 27.36
N LEU A 205 13.00 -16.65 26.75
CA LEU A 205 13.41 -17.31 25.49
C LEU A 205 13.56 -18.83 25.64
N GLU A 206 14.07 -19.29 26.79
CA GLU A 206 14.16 -20.73 27.09
C GLU A 206 12.78 -21.38 27.19
N ARG A 207 11.82 -20.71 27.83
CA ARG A 207 10.42 -21.20 27.86
C ARG A 207 9.82 -21.23 26.45
N GLY A 208 9.98 -20.15 25.66
CA GLY A 208 9.51 -20.12 24.26
C GLY A 208 10.10 -21.26 23.42
N ASN A 209 11.42 -21.48 23.49
CA ASN A 209 12.07 -22.58 22.78
C ASN A 209 11.57 -23.95 23.24
N LYS A 210 11.23 -24.12 24.52
CA LYS A 210 10.63 -25.37 25.03
C LYS A 210 9.25 -25.61 24.42
N TYR A 211 8.39 -24.59 24.36
CA TYR A 211 7.07 -24.68 23.70
C TYR A 211 7.18 -25.03 22.22
N LEU A 212 8.10 -24.38 21.47
CA LEU A 212 8.34 -24.72 20.07
C LEU A 212 8.76 -26.17 19.87
N LEU A 213 9.56 -26.74 20.79
CA LEU A 213 9.96 -28.15 20.75
C LEU A 213 8.79 -29.09 21.07
N GLU A 214 7.92 -28.72 21.99
CA GLU A 214 6.69 -29.47 22.30
C GLU A 214 5.75 -29.50 21.10
N TRP A 215 5.46 -28.32 20.50
CA TRP A 215 4.64 -28.24 19.28
C TRP A 215 5.21 -29.04 18.12
N LYS A 216 6.51 -28.98 17.90
CA LYS A 216 7.15 -29.79 16.86
C LYS A 216 6.90 -31.31 17.03
N ARG A 217 6.82 -31.80 18.28
CA ARG A 217 6.51 -33.22 18.56
C ARG A 217 5.04 -33.55 18.32
N GLU A 218 4.15 -32.58 18.52
CA GLU A 218 2.69 -32.75 18.37
C GLU A 218 2.26 -32.65 16.90
N CYS A 219 2.90 -31.79 16.09
CA CYS A 219 2.50 -31.51 14.71
C CYS A 219 2.84 -32.63 13.69
N GLY A 220 3.65 -33.62 14.03
CA GLY A 220 3.99 -34.74 13.13
C GLY A 220 4.69 -34.26 11.85
N GLU A 221 4.19 -34.68 10.67
CA GLU A 221 4.77 -34.34 9.36
C GLU A 221 4.43 -32.92 8.85
N TYR A 222 3.50 -32.22 9.49
CA TYR A 222 3.07 -30.85 9.12
C TYR A 222 3.69 -29.83 10.07
N THR A 223 4.94 -29.46 9.79
CA THR A 223 5.64 -28.38 10.48
C THR A 223 5.91 -27.23 9.52
#